data_055228903c290fb58b24c6810f621647
#
_entry.id   055228903c290fb58b24c6810f621647
#
_cell.length_a   1.000
_cell.length_b   1.000
_cell.length_c   1.000
_cell.angle_alpha   90.00
_cell.angle_beta   90.00
_cell.angle_gamma   90.00
#
_symmetry.space_group_name_H-M   'P 1'
#
loop_
_entity.id
_entity.type
_entity.pdbx_description
1 polymer ?
#
loop_
_entity_poly.entity_id
_entity_poly.type
_entity_poly.pdbx_seq_one_letter_code
_entity_poly.pdbx_strand_id
1 'polypeptide(L)'
;MPASTRSKRVLLYSHDSFGLGHVSRCRTIANAIVEADQSVSVLILSGSPVVGSYEFRSGVDFVRIPGVVKIETGEYDSANLRMNVEHTLEMRTRIIRDTADIFRPDLFIVDKEPLGLRGEVGPALRLLKERGTPLVLGLRDVMDAVARSNANAG
;
A
#
# COMPACT_ATOMS: atom_id res chain seq x y z
N MET A 1 -19.41 22.92 23.85
CA MET A 1 -18.11 22.56 23.25
C MET A 1 -18.38 21.89 21.93
N PRO A 2 -17.90 22.42 20.80
CA PRO A 2 -17.97 21.66 19.57
C PRO A 2 -17.18 20.38 19.78
N ALA A 3 -17.75 19.23 19.34
CA ALA A 3 -17.02 17.98 19.33
C ALA A 3 -15.73 18.19 18.54
N SER A 4 -14.58 17.83 19.13
CA SER A 4 -13.31 17.82 18.41
C SER A 4 -13.47 16.85 17.25
N THR A 5 -13.68 17.36 16.06
CA THR A 5 -13.70 16.56 14.85
C THR A 5 -12.29 16.01 14.68
N ARG A 6 -12.14 14.71 14.97
CA ARG A 6 -10.90 13.99 14.70
C ARG A 6 -10.48 14.23 13.24
N SER A 7 -9.24 14.63 13.03
CA SER A 7 -8.69 14.77 11.69
C SER A 7 -8.83 13.47 10.89
N LYS A 8 -9.19 13.58 9.62
CA LYS A 8 -9.31 12.44 8.71
C LYS A 8 -7.96 11.76 8.49
N ARG A 9 -7.98 10.45 8.35
CA ARG A 9 -6.78 9.63 8.15
C ARG A 9 -6.94 8.75 6.93
N VAL A 10 -5.96 8.76 6.06
CA VAL A 10 -5.90 7.92 4.86
C VAL A 10 -4.69 7.02 4.95
N LEU A 11 -4.90 5.73 4.77
CA LEU A 11 -3.84 4.73 4.67
C LEU A 11 -3.68 4.34 3.21
N LEU A 12 -2.43 4.35 2.72
CA LEU A 12 -2.06 3.92 1.37
C LEU A 12 -1.13 2.71 1.47
N TYR A 13 -1.46 1.64 0.75
CA TYR A 13 -0.53 0.53 0.55
C TYR A 13 0.04 0.61 -0.86
N SER A 14 1.36 0.72 -0.95
CA SER A 14 2.11 0.74 -2.21
C SER A 14 2.63 -0.66 -2.52
N HIS A 15 2.20 -1.23 -3.64
CA HIS A 15 2.64 -2.55 -4.08
C HIS A 15 4.04 -2.48 -4.69
N ASP A 16 5.06 -2.47 -3.83
CA ASP A 16 6.45 -2.35 -4.23
C ASP A 16 7.12 -3.72 -4.24
N SER A 17 7.07 -4.41 -5.35
CA SER A 17 7.98 -5.53 -5.57
C SER A 17 9.20 -5.12 -6.40
N PHE A 18 9.02 -4.21 -7.37
CA PHE A 18 10.10 -3.75 -8.25
C PHE A 18 9.79 -2.36 -8.79
N GLY A 19 10.85 -1.53 -8.89
CA GLY A 19 10.79 -0.21 -9.52
C GLY A 19 10.22 0.89 -8.62
N LEU A 20 10.24 2.10 -9.14
CA LEU A 20 9.86 3.31 -8.41
C LEU A 20 8.42 3.77 -8.66
N GLY A 21 7.72 3.13 -9.62
CA GLY A 21 6.43 3.61 -10.12
C GLY A 21 5.32 3.63 -9.08
N HIS A 22 5.25 2.61 -8.23
CA HIS A 22 4.20 2.50 -7.21
C HIS A 22 4.37 3.51 -6.09
N VAL A 23 5.58 3.63 -5.53
CA VAL A 23 5.84 4.59 -4.45
C VAL A 23 5.70 6.03 -4.94
N SER A 24 6.14 6.33 -6.15
CA SER A 24 5.99 7.65 -6.77
C SER A 24 4.52 8.02 -6.97
N ARG A 25 3.71 7.07 -7.44
CA ARG A 25 2.27 7.25 -7.60
C ARG A 25 1.56 7.45 -6.27
N CYS A 26 1.87 6.63 -5.27
CA CYS A 26 1.29 6.78 -3.93
C CYS A 26 1.67 8.12 -3.29
N ARG A 27 2.91 8.57 -3.47
CA ARG A 27 3.35 9.89 -3.04
C ARG A 27 2.54 11.01 -3.71
N THR A 28 2.33 10.93 -5.01
CA THR A 28 1.54 11.91 -5.76
C THR A 28 0.10 11.97 -5.25
N ILE A 29 -0.52 10.81 -5.02
CA ILE A 29 -1.88 10.72 -4.46
C ILE A 29 -1.91 11.32 -3.05
N ALA A 30 -0.98 10.95 -2.20
CA ALA A 30 -0.90 11.44 -0.82
C ALA A 30 -0.74 12.97 -0.77
N ASN A 31 0.16 13.51 -1.57
CA ASN A 31 0.39 14.96 -1.66
C ASN A 31 -0.86 15.70 -2.16
N ALA A 32 -1.56 15.15 -3.15
CA ALA A 32 -2.79 15.73 -3.67
C ALA A 32 -3.91 15.74 -2.60
N ILE A 33 -4.01 14.71 -1.78
CA ILE A 33 -5.00 14.63 -0.70
C ILE A 33 -4.74 15.73 0.34
N VAL A 34 -3.51 15.88 0.82
CA VAL A 34 -3.19 16.88 1.84
C VAL A 34 -3.21 18.30 1.27
N GLU A 35 -2.99 18.50 -0.02
CA GLU A 35 -3.20 19.79 -0.68
C GLU A 35 -4.67 20.17 -0.72
N ALA A 36 -5.54 19.21 -0.96
CA ALA A 36 -6.99 19.44 -1.02
C ALA A 36 -7.58 19.71 0.37
N ASP A 37 -7.04 19.07 1.40
CA ASP A 37 -7.46 19.25 2.78
C ASP A 37 -6.27 19.08 3.74
N GLN A 38 -5.76 20.19 4.25
CA GLN A 38 -4.59 20.22 5.14
C GLN A 38 -4.83 19.60 6.52
N SER A 39 -6.07 19.28 6.87
CA SER A 39 -6.40 18.59 8.12
C SER A 39 -6.24 17.07 8.03
N VAL A 40 -6.06 16.53 6.83
CA VAL A 40 -5.91 15.09 6.58
C VAL A 40 -4.49 14.64 6.86
N SER A 41 -4.35 13.49 7.52
CA SER A 41 -3.08 12.78 7.64
C SER A 41 -3.07 11.57 6.71
N VAL A 42 -2.01 11.40 5.95
CA VAL A 42 -1.82 10.26 5.04
C VAL A 42 -0.60 9.47 5.46
N LEU A 43 -0.77 8.16 5.65
CA LEU A 43 0.32 7.23 5.96
C LEU A 43 0.48 6.23 4.81
N ILE A 44 1.70 6.11 4.29
CA ILE A 44 2.04 5.20 3.21
C ILE A 44 2.77 3.99 3.75
N LEU A 45 2.27 2.79 3.44
CA LEU A 45 2.97 1.53 3.68
C LEU A 45 3.71 1.13 2.41
N SER A 46 5.02 0.99 2.47
CA SER A 46 5.85 0.67 1.30
C SER A 46 6.99 -0.26 1.65
N GLY A 47 7.25 -1.23 0.78
CA GLY A 47 8.44 -2.08 0.84
C GLY A 47 9.61 -1.52 0.02
N SER A 48 9.45 -0.37 -0.62
CA SER A 48 10.48 0.25 -1.44
C SER A 48 11.72 0.64 -0.62
N PRO A 49 12.93 0.26 -1.06
CA PRO A 49 14.17 0.65 -0.38
C PRO A 49 14.45 2.15 -0.45
N VAL A 50 13.77 2.86 -1.33
CA VAL A 50 13.98 4.29 -1.60
C VAL A 50 12.85 5.19 -1.12
N VAL A 51 11.87 4.65 -0.41
CA VAL A 51 10.72 5.45 0.08
C VAL A 51 11.18 6.66 0.90
N GLY A 52 12.21 6.51 1.73
CA GLY A 52 12.78 7.59 2.53
C GLY A 52 13.58 8.65 1.74
N SER A 53 13.85 8.40 0.44
CA SER A 53 14.53 9.36 -0.44
C SER A 53 13.58 10.39 -1.07
N TYR A 54 12.27 10.19 -0.94
CA TYR A 54 11.27 11.13 -1.43
C TYR A 54 10.99 12.22 -0.42
N GLU A 55 10.77 13.42 -0.90
CA GLU A 55 10.20 14.49 -0.10
C GLU A 55 8.68 14.32 -0.01
N PHE A 56 8.17 14.45 1.20
CA PHE A 56 6.74 14.39 1.48
C PHE A 56 6.27 15.73 2.04
N ARG A 57 5.03 16.09 1.70
CA ARG A 57 4.38 17.27 2.25
C ARG A 57 4.04 17.05 3.73
N SER A 58 3.88 18.14 4.47
CA SER A 58 3.32 18.08 5.82
C SER A 58 1.97 17.35 5.81
N GLY A 59 1.77 16.47 6.76
CA GLY A 59 0.60 15.58 6.83
C GLY A 59 0.78 14.23 6.15
N VAL A 60 1.89 14.01 5.44
CA VAL A 60 2.23 12.72 4.81
C VAL A 60 3.45 12.11 5.51
N ASP A 61 3.34 10.86 5.89
CA ASP A 61 4.46 10.07 6.42
C ASP A 61 4.41 8.65 5.85
N PHE A 62 5.39 7.84 6.16
CA PHE A 62 5.48 6.47 5.63
C PHE A 62 5.99 5.48 6.68
N VAL A 63 5.62 4.23 6.48
CA VAL A 63 6.20 3.07 7.17
C VAL A 63 6.86 2.19 6.10
N ARG A 64 8.17 1.99 6.21
CA ARG A 64 8.87 1.04 5.35
C ARG A 64 8.79 -0.36 5.97
N ILE A 65 8.17 -1.28 5.24
CA ILE A 65 8.13 -2.71 5.61
C ILE A 65 9.34 -3.44 5.00
N PRO A 66 9.78 -4.56 5.58
CA PRO A 66 10.91 -5.32 5.04
C PRO A 66 10.72 -5.68 3.57
N GLY A 67 11.75 -5.48 2.77
CA GLY A 67 11.71 -5.71 1.33
C GLY A 67 11.69 -7.18 0.96
N VAL A 68 11.05 -7.49 -0.18
CA VAL A 68 11.02 -8.79 -0.83
C VAL A 68 11.44 -8.62 -2.28
N VAL A 69 12.22 -9.54 -2.81
CA VAL A 69 12.67 -9.56 -4.21
C VAL A 69 12.15 -10.80 -4.93
N LYS A 70 11.92 -10.67 -6.21
CA LYS A 70 11.64 -11.80 -7.08
C LYS A 70 12.96 -12.33 -7.64
N ILE A 71 13.21 -13.61 -7.44
CA ILE A 71 14.41 -14.28 -7.95
C ILE A 71 14.16 -14.86 -9.35
N GLU A 72 15.23 -15.34 -10.00
CA GLU A 72 15.20 -15.83 -11.41
C GLU A 72 14.19 -16.95 -11.63
N THR A 73 13.92 -17.78 -10.63
CA THR A 73 12.92 -18.86 -10.69
C THR A 73 11.48 -18.34 -10.70
N GLY A 74 11.27 -17.04 -10.49
CA GLY A 74 9.94 -16.45 -10.32
C GLY A 74 9.41 -16.49 -8.89
N GLU A 75 10.12 -17.11 -7.97
CA GLU A 75 9.81 -17.14 -6.55
C GLU A 75 10.27 -15.85 -5.87
N TYR A 76 9.80 -15.65 -4.64
CA TYR A 76 10.18 -14.51 -3.81
C TYR A 76 11.19 -14.90 -2.76
N ASP A 77 12.09 -13.98 -2.41
CA ASP A 77 13.03 -14.10 -1.31
C ASP A 77 13.11 -12.79 -0.54
N SER A 78 13.63 -12.85 0.69
CA SER A 78 13.88 -11.67 1.50
C SER A 78 14.96 -10.81 0.85
N ALA A 79 14.69 -9.51 0.70
CA ALA A 79 15.62 -8.61 0.01
C ALA A 79 16.89 -8.36 0.80
N ASN A 80 16.78 -8.10 2.09
CA ASN A 80 17.90 -7.71 2.95
C ASN A 80 18.03 -8.57 4.21
N LEU A 81 16.93 -9.10 4.71
CA LEU A 81 16.96 -9.95 5.91
C LEU A 81 17.45 -11.35 5.57
N ARG A 82 18.37 -11.86 6.38
CA ARG A 82 18.90 -13.22 6.25
C ARG A 82 17.98 -14.22 6.97
N MET A 83 16.75 -14.30 6.47
CA MET A 83 15.75 -15.21 7.02
C MET A 83 14.88 -15.76 5.88
N ASN A 84 14.17 -16.82 6.19
CA ASN A 84 13.19 -17.41 5.30
C ASN A 84 12.14 -16.37 4.88
N VAL A 85 11.82 -16.34 3.59
CA VAL A 85 10.83 -15.40 3.03
C VAL A 85 9.46 -15.49 3.70
N GLU A 86 9.08 -16.67 4.17
CA GLU A 86 7.80 -16.86 4.88
C GLU A 86 7.75 -16.04 6.19
N HIS A 87 8.85 -15.96 6.92
CA HIS A 87 8.95 -15.09 8.10
C HIS A 87 8.89 -13.61 7.73
N THR A 88 9.57 -13.21 6.66
CA THR A 88 9.51 -11.83 6.17
C THR A 88 8.09 -11.47 5.75
N LEU A 89 7.39 -12.35 5.05
CA LEU A 89 5.99 -12.14 4.65
C LEU A 89 5.05 -12.08 5.86
N GLU A 90 5.28 -12.89 6.87
CA GLU A 90 4.50 -12.83 8.12
C GLU A 90 4.73 -11.50 8.83
N MET A 91 5.98 -11.03 8.94
CA MET A 91 6.27 -9.72 9.51
C MET A 91 5.57 -8.60 8.75
N ARG A 92 5.66 -8.60 7.43
CA ARG A 92 4.98 -7.62 6.58
C ARG A 92 3.47 -7.62 6.84
N THR A 93 2.87 -8.79 6.82
CA THR A 93 1.43 -8.96 7.08
C THR A 93 1.00 -8.37 8.41
N ARG A 94 1.75 -8.65 9.47
CA ARG A 94 1.46 -8.14 10.81
C ARG A 94 1.71 -6.64 10.94
N ILE A 95 2.79 -6.13 10.37
CA ILE A 95 3.06 -4.68 10.37
C ILE A 95 1.93 -3.93 9.66
N ILE A 96 1.48 -4.41 8.51
CA ILE A 96 0.36 -3.80 7.77
C ILE A 96 -0.92 -3.82 8.62
N ARG A 97 -1.27 -4.96 9.18
CA ARG A 97 -2.46 -5.12 10.00
C ARG A 97 -2.42 -4.24 11.25
N ASP A 98 -1.33 -4.29 12.01
CA ASP A 98 -1.22 -3.56 13.27
C ASP A 98 -1.13 -2.05 13.04
N THR A 99 -0.48 -1.63 11.95
CA THR A 99 -0.49 -0.23 11.52
C THR A 99 -1.91 0.23 11.20
N ALA A 100 -2.68 -0.56 10.45
CA ALA A 100 -4.08 -0.25 10.15
C ALA A 100 -4.93 -0.19 11.42
N ASP A 101 -4.70 -1.10 12.36
CA ASP A 101 -5.40 -1.14 13.63
C ASP A 101 -5.18 0.12 14.47
N ILE A 102 -3.93 0.53 14.62
CA ILE A 102 -3.54 1.67 15.46
C ILE A 102 -3.85 3.01 14.76
N PHE A 103 -3.56 3.09 13.48
CA PHE A 103 -3.77 4.30 12.71
C PHE A 103 -5.24 4.65 12.55
N ARG A 104 -6.12 3.66 12.50
CA ARG A 104 -7.58 3.82 12.36
C ARG A 104 -7.93 4.72 11.18
N PRO A 105 -7.61 4.30 9.95
CA PRO A 105 -7.90 5.11 8.78
C PRO A 105 -9.40 5.27 8.54
N ASP A 106 -9.77 6.41 8.00
CA ASP A 106 -11.11 6.67 7.50
C ASP A 106 -11.28 6.22 6.04
N LEU A 107 -10.15 5.96 5.37
CA LEU A 107 -10.08 5.42 4.01
C LEU A 107 -8.78 4.60 3.87
N PHE A 108 -8.88 3.42 3.25
CA PHE A 108 -7.72 2.61 2.89
C PHE A 108 -7.66 2.43 1.37
N ILE A 109 -6.55 2.86 0.76
CA ILE A 109 -6.29 2.74 -0.67
C ILE A 109 -5.21 1.70 -0.88
N VAL A 110 -5.50 0.67 -1.66
CA VAL A 110 -4.55 -0.39 -2.06
C VAL A 110 -4.17 -0.17 -3.52
N ASP A 111 -2.88 -0.05 -3.78
CA ASP A 111 -2.37 0.15 -5.15
C ASP A 111 -2.22 -1.18 -5.87
N LYS A 112 -2.85 -1.30 -7.03
CA LYS A 112 -2.75 -2.36 -8.03
C LYS A 112 -3.30 -3.73 -7.60
N GLU A 113 -2.75 -4.36 -6.57
CA GLU A 113 -3.11 -5.73 -6.18
C GLU A 113 -4.05 -5.70 -4.96
N PRO A 114 -5.29 -6.22 -5.10
CA PRO A 114 -6.30 -6.10 -4.04
C PRO A 114 -5.87 -6.66 -2.68
N LEU A 115 -5.12 -7.76 -2.69
CA LEU A 115 -4.66 -8.43 -1.48
C LEU A 115 -3.18 -8.19 -1.18
N GLY A 116 -2.50 -7.39 -2.02
CA GLY A 116 -1.07 -7.16 -1.92
C GLY A 116 -0.23 -8.37 -2.29
N LEU A 117 1.04 -8.34 -1.92
CA LEU A 117 1.97 -9.44 -2.17
C LEU A 117 1.57 -10.66 -1.35
N ARG A 118 1.28 -11.78 -2.03
CA ARG A 118 0.87 -13.05 -1.40
C ARG A 118 -0.24 -12.91 -0.34
N GLY A 119 -1.17 -12.01 -0.55
CA GLY A 119 -2.30 -11.82 0.35
C GLY A 119 -1.97 -11.09 1.64
N GLU A 120 -0.82 -10.44 1.76
CA GLU A 120 -0.35 -9.79 2.99
C GLU A 120 -1.26 -8.66 3.50
N VAL A 121 -2.07 -8.09 2.63
CA VAL A 121 -3.03 -7.02 2.98
C VAL A 121 -4.35 -7.60 3.52
N GLY A 122 -4.61 -8.89 3.29
CA GLY A 122 -5.86 -9.56 3.65
C GLY A 122 -6.30 -9.34 5.10
N PRO A 123 -5.45 -9.60 6.11
CA PRO A 123 -5.81 -9.39 7.51
C PRO A 123 -6.20 -7.94 7.84
N ALA A 124 -5.49 -6.96 7.29
CA ALA A 124 -5.83 -5.55 7.44
C ALA A 124 -7.18 -5.22 6.80
N LEU A 125 -7.44 -5.75 5.60
CA LEU A 125 -8.72 -5.56 4.90
C LEU A 125 -9.89 -6.12 5.70
N ARG A 126 -9.76 -7.31 6.27
CA ARG A 126 -10.80 -7.91 7.13
C ARG A 126 -11.08 -7.04 8.35
N LEU A 127 -10.05 -6.58 9.04
CA LEU A 127 -10.16 -5.69 10.18
C LEU A 127 -10.90 -4.40 9.84
N LEU A 128 -10.49 -3.74 8.76
CA LEU A 128 -11.07 -2.47 8.34
C LEU A 128 -12.49 -2.64 7.82
N LYS A 129 -12.78 -3.74 7.13
CA LYS A 129 -14.14 -4.07 6.68
C LYS A 129 -15.09 -4.25 7.86
N GLU A 130 -14.67 -4.93 8.90
CA GLU A 130 -15.46 -5.08 10.14
C GLU A 130 -15.75 -3.73 10.81
N ARG A 131 -14.85 -2.76 10.66
CA ARG A 131 -15.02 -1.39 11.15
C ARG A 131 -15.84 -0.49 10.23
N GLY A 132 -16.22 -0.98 9.05
CA GLY A 132 -16.94 -0.19 8.05
C GLY A 132 -16.07 0.83 7.32
N THR A 133 -14.74 0.69 7.36
CA THR A 133 -13.81 1.59 6.67
C THR A 133 -13.93 1.40 5.15
N PRO A 134 -14.16 2.47 4.36
CA PRO A 134 -14.12 2.40 2.90
C PRO A 134 -12.75 1.93 2.39
N LEU A 135 -12.80 1.02 1.41
CA LEU A 135 -11.63 0.40 0.77
C LEU A 135 -11.65 0.76 -0.72
N VAL A 136 -10.52 1.25 -1.23
CA VAL A 136 -10.37 1.65 -2.64
C VAL A 136 -9.21 0.89 -3.25
N LEU A 137 -9.43 0.30 -4.42
CA LEU A 137 -8.39 -0.30 -5.23
C LEU A 137 -7.94 0.67 -6.32
N GLY A 138 -6.67 1.03 -6.31
CA GLY A 138 -6.03 1.81 -7.38
C GLY A 138 -5.62 0.91 -8.54
N LEU A 139 -6.33 0.97 -9.65
CA LEU A 139 -5.98 0.23 -10.87
C LEU A 139 -4.98 1.04 -11.70
N ARG A 140 -3.94 0.35 -12.18
CA ARG A 140 -2.92 0.97 -13.02
C ARG A 140 -3.24 0.85 -14.50
N ASP A 141 -3.84 -0.27 -14.93
CA ASP A 141 -4.03 -0.57 -16.35
C ASP A 141 -5.27 -1.44 -16.59
N VAL A 142 -6.11 -0.99 -17.50
CA VAL A 142 -7.30 -1.72 -17.98
C VAL A 142 -7.03 -2.32 -19.37
N MET A 143 -5.89 -1.99 -20.00
CA MET A 143 -5.58 -2.30 -21.39
C MET A 143 -5.25 -3.77 -21.64
N ASP A 144 -4.74 -4.49 -20.66
CA ASP A 144 -4.35 -5.90 -20.81
C ASP A 144 -5.52 -6.84 -21.14
N ALA A 145 -6.72 -6.51 -20.71
CA ALA A 145 -7.92 -7.31 -21.00
C ALA A 145 -8.35 -7.23 -22.48
N VAL A 146 -8.14 -6.08 -23.13
CA VAL A 146 -8.48 -5.86 -24.54
C VAL A 146 -7.47 -6.53 -25.46
N ALA A 147 -6.19 -6.51 -25.12
CA ALA A 147 -5.13 -7.17 -25.90
C ALA A 147 -5.31 -8.69 -25.95
N ARG A 148 -5.78 -9.32 -24.86
CA ARG A 148 -6.03 -10.77 -24.80
C ARG A 148 -7.24 -11.22 -25.63
N SER A 149 -8.27 -10.38 -25.76
CA SER A 149 -9.44 -10.73 -26.57
C SER A 149 -9.15 -10.71 -28.08
N ASN A 150 -8.21 -9.90 -28.52
CA ASN A 150 -7.82 -9.81 -29.93
C ASN A 150 -6.82 -10.92 -30.35
N ALA A 151 -6.11 -11.53 -29.43
CA ALA A 151 -5.20 -12.64 -29.72
C ALA A 151 -5.92 -13.98 -29.95
N ASN A 152 -7.18 -14.13 -29.50
CA ASN A 152 -8.00 -15.31 -29.67
C ASN A 152 -9.01 -15.21 -30.83
N ALA A 153 -8.98 -14.15 -31.60
CA ALA A 153 -9.86 -13.92 -32.75
C ALA A 153 -9.17 -14.18 -34.12
N GLY A 154 -8.12 -15.02 -34.13
CA GLY A 154 -7.41 -15.44 -35.34
C GLY A 154 -7.65 -16.88 -35.71
#